data_06a235cb553e661e3975020cf1030a66
#
_entry.id   06a235cb553e661e3975020cf1030a66
#
_cell.length_a   1.000
_cell.length_b   1.000
_cell.length_c   1.000
_cell.angle_alpha   90.00
_cell.angle_beta   90.00
_cell.angle_gamma   90.00
#
_symmetry.space_group_name_H-M   'P 1'
#
loop_
_entity.id
_entity.type
_entity.pdbx_description
1 polymer ?
#
loop_
_entity_poly.entity_id
_entity_poly.type
_entity_poly.pdbx_seq_one_letter_code
_entity_poly.pdbx_strand_id
1 'polypeptide(L)'
;MKLLRVGNHGEERPAIMDVDGGLRDLSSVVGDIAEANLLPESLERLRKINPKELPLITGTPRIGACVGGVGKFVCIGLNYSDHAAESGMAVPAEPVVFMKATSAICGPFDNVIIPRGSEKTDWEVELGVVIGKEARYVTEGDALSHVAGYCVVNDVSERAFQLEGTGQWVKGKSADTFGPIGPWLVTAEEVPDPQTLGLWLEVDGHRYQNGSTATMVFGVAHLISYLSRFMSLQPGDIISTGTPPGVGLGQKPPVYLRPGNVMRLGVERLGEQRQTVVACSFR
;
A
#
# COMPACT_ATOMS: atom_id res chain seq x y z
N MET A 1 -13.63 -6.48 8.40
CA MET A 1 -13.70 -5.13 9.03
C MET A 1 -12.86 -4.14 8.23
N LYS A 2 -13.17 -2.82 8.34
CA LYS A 2 -12.34 -1.74 7.79
C LYS A 2 -11.80 -0.92 8.94
N LEU A 3 -10.50 -1.04 9.19
CA LEU A 3 -9.77 -0.32 10.25
C LEU A 3 -8.97 0.82 9.65
N LEU A 4 -8.94 1.98 10.29
CA LEU A 4 -8.26 3.15 9.77
C LEU A 4 -7.71 4.02 10.90
N ARG A 5 -6.90 5.01 10.55
CA ARG A 5 -6.33 5.98 11.48
C ARG A 5 -6.71 7.38 11.05
N VAL A 6 -7.25 8.18 11.97
CA VAL A 6 -7.77 9.52 11.69
C VAL A 6 -7.12 10.56 12.59
N GLY A 7 -6.85 11.73 12.06
CA GLY A 7 -6.23 12.84 12.78
C GLY A 7 -5.12 13.52 12.02
N ASN A 8 -4.47 14.50 12.64
CA ASN A 8 -3.30 15.16 12.07
C ASN A 8 -2.13 14.19 11.93
N HIS A 9 -1.19 14.51 11.06
CA HIS A 9 0.02 13.70 10.89
C HIS A 9 0.79 13.59 12.22
N GLY A 10 1.08 12.34 12.65
CA GLY A 10 1.74 12.04 13.92
C GLY A 10 0.82 12.06 15.15
N GLU A 11 -0.45 12.40 15.00
CA GLU A 11 -1.46 12.43 16.06
C GLU A 11 -2.69 11.58 15.70
N GLU A 12 -2.51 10.64 14.77
CA GLU A 12 -3.59 9.77 14.34
C GLU A 12 -4.06 8.86 15.47
N ARG A 13 -5.37 8.60 15.50
CA ARG A 13 -6.01 7.67 16.42
C ARG A 13 -6.76 6.58 15.66
N PRO A 14 -6.94 5.40 16.29
CA PRO A 14 -7.60 4.27 15.64
C PRO A 14 -9.09 4.51 15.46
N ALA A 15 -9.61 4.06 14.34
CA ALA A 15 -11.03 4.11 14.02
C ALA A 15 -11.46 2.83 13.28
N ILE A 16 -12.75 2.55 13.31
CA ILE A 16 -13.41 1.49 12.54
C ILE A 16 -14.57 2.09 11.75
N MET A 17 -14.76 1.61 10.52
CA MET A 17 -15.94 1.97 9.74
C MET A 17 -17.11 1.05 10.09
N ASP A 18 -18.27 1.63 10.39
CA ASP A 18 -19.49 0.88 10.60
C ASP A 18 -20.17 0.48 9.25
N VAL A 19 -21.24 -0.30 9.34
CA VAL A 19 -21.95 -0.81 8.15
C VAL A 19 -22.61 0.27 7.31
N ASP A 20 -22.87 1.45 7.87
CA ASP A 20 -23.45 2.60 7.17
C ASP A 20 -22.38 3.56 6.64
N GLY A 21 -21.09 3.23 6.81
CA GLY A 21 -19.94 4.04 6.40
C GLY A 21 -19.53 5.11 7.42
N GLY A 22 -20.13 5.12 8.61
CA GLY A 22 -19.76 6.01 9.71
C GLY A 22 -18.40 5.61 10.32
N LEU A 23 -17.55 6.61 10.61
CA LEU A 23 -16.29 6.39 11.29
C LEU A 23 -16.52 6.39 12.81
N ARG A 24 -16.04 5.36 13.48
CA ARG A 24 -16.20 5.16 14.92
C ARG A 24 -14.86 5.15 15.62
N ASP A 25 -14.76 5.84 16.74
CA ASP A 25 -13.53 5.98 17.52
C ASP A 25 -13.21 4.69 18.29
N LEU A 26 -12.07 4.08 18.00
CA LEU A 26 -11.58 2.86 18.67
C LEU A 26 -10.63 3.15 19.84
N SER A 27 -10.34 4.41 20.17
CA SER A 27 -9.29 4.76 21.16
C SER A 27 -9.55 4.23 22.55
N SER A 28 -10.81 3.91 22.90
CA SER A 28 -11.16 3.26 24.18
C SER A 28 -10.88 1.75 24.19
N VAL A 29 -10.58 1.16 23.04
CA VAL A 29 -10.41 -0.29 22.86
C VAL A 29 -8.96 -0.66 22.57
N VAL A 30 -8.32 0.07 21.64
CA VAL A 30 -6.92 -0.12 21.24
C VAL A 30 -6.22 1.21 21.14
N GLY A 31 -4.91 1.21 21.42
CA GLY A 31 -4.11 2.45 21.35
C GLY A 31 -3.85 2.91 19.90
N ASP A 32 -3.66 2.00 18.97
CA ASP A 32 -3.45 2.28 17.55
C ASP A 32 -3.73 1.03 16.70
N ILE A 33 -3.82 1.20 15.37
CA ILE A 33 -3.83 0.10 14.40
C ILE A 33 -2.38 -0.21 14.03
N ALA A 34 -1.70 -0.91 14.92
CA ALA A 34 -0.27 -1.20 14.84
C ALA A 34 0.10 -2.45 15.63
N GLU A 35 1.23 -3.06 15.31
CA GLU A 35 1.90 -4.11 16.07
C GLU A 35 0.97 -5.16 16.70
N ALA A 36 0.94 -5.24 18.04
CA ALA A 36 0.15 -6.23 18.78
C ALA A 36 -1.36 -6.14 18.54
N ASN A 37 -1.88 -4.99 18.08
CA ASN A 37 -3.29 -4.84 17.75
C ASN A 37 -3.66 -5.44 16.39
N LEU A 38 -2.67 -5.86 15.59
CA LEU A 38 -2.85 -6.59 14.33
C LEU A 38 -2.75 -8.11 14.48
N LEU A 39 -2.41 -8.61 15.67
CA LEU A 39 -2.36 -10.05 15.93
C LEU A 39 -3.75 -10.68 15.78
N PRO A 40 -3.83 -11.98 15.36
CA PRO A 40 -5.11 -12.66 15.13
C PRO A 40 -6.08 -12.57 16.31
N GLU A 41 -5.59 -12.74 17.55
CA GLU A 41 -6.40 -12.64 18.76
C GLU A 41 -6.93 -11.24 19.04
N SER A 42 -6.18 -10.20 18.65
CA SER A 42 -6.61 -8.81 18.76
C SER A 42 -7.68 -8.48 17.72
N LEU A 43 -7.49 -8.90 16.47
CA LEU A 43 -8.48 -8.75 15.41
C LEU A 43 -9.77 -9.52 15.74
N GLU A 44 -9.66 -10.71 16.35
CA GLU A 44 -10.83 -11.47 16.78
C GLU A 44 -11.61 -10.78 17.90
N ARG A 45 -10.93 -10.07 18.81
CA ARG A 45 -11.61 -9.22 19.82
C ARG A 45 -12.32 -8.04 19.15
N LEU A 46 -11.68 -7.38 18.19
CA LEU A 46 -12.28 -6.24 17.47
C LEU A 46 -13.54 -6.65 16.69
N ARG A 47 -13.57 -7.84 16.10
CA ARG A 47 -14.76 -8.39 15.40
C ARG A 47 -15.99 -8.53 16.28
N LYS A 48 -15.81 -8.76 17.58
CA LYS A 48 -16.91 -8.92 18.53
C LYS A 48 -17.54 -7.61 18.98
N ILE A 49 -16.93 -6.47 18.64
CA ILE A 49 -17.43 -5.14 18.96
C ILE A 49 -18.54 -4.77 17.97
N ASN A 50 -19.64 -4.24 18.45
CA ASN A 50 -20.59 -3.57 17.62
C ASN A 50 -20.11 -2.12 17.35
N PRO A 51 -19.66 -1.77 16.14
CA PRO A 51 -19.10 -0.44 15.90
C PRO A 51 -20.09 0.71 16.22
N LYS A 52 -21.40 0.47 16.12
CA LYS A 52 -22.42 1.49 16.41
C LYS A 52 -22.49 1.90 17.88
N GLU A 53 -21.94 1.09 18.79
CA GLU A 53 -21.85 1.43 20.22
C GLU A 53 -20.64 2.34 20.53
N LEU A 54 -19.72 2.50 19.58
CA LEU A 54 -18.55 3.38 19.72
C LEU A 54 -18.91 4.82 19.34
N PRO A 55 -18.20 5.82 19.91
CA PRO A 55 -18.42 7.23 19.58
C PRO A 55 -18.28 7.50 18.07
N LEU A 56 -19.27 8.20 17.50
CA LEU A 56 -19.20 8.64 16.11
C LEU A 56 -18.17 9.76 15.95
N ILE A 57 -17.25 9.61 15.01
CA ILE A 57 -16.35 10.68 14.60
C ILE A 57 -17.10 11.58 13.62
N THR A 58 -17.30 12.82 14.00
CA THR A 58 -18.04 13.81 13.20
C THR A 58 -17.10 14.65 12.33
N GLY A 59 -17.66 15.27 11.28
CA GLY A 59 -16.90 16.09 10.35
C GLY A 59 -16.15 15.27 9.31
N THR A 60 -15.10 15.86 8.73
CA THR A 60 -14.24 15.25 7.71
C THR A 60 -12.80 15.21 8.22
N PRO A 61 -12.47 14.31 9.16
CA PRO A 61 -11.10 14.21 9.66
C PRO A 61 -10.14 13.78 8.54
N ARG A 62 -8.88 14.20 8.62
CA ARG A 62 -7.84 13.60 7.77
C ARG A 62 -7.77 12.11 8.06
N ILE A 63 -7.69 11.30 7.02
CA ILE A 63 -7.38 9.88 7.11
C ILE A 63 -5.88 9.73 6.91
N GLY A 64 -5.20 9.20 7.91
CA GLY A 64 -3.77 8.91 7.86
C GLY A 64 -3.47 7.56 7.22
N ALA A 65 -2.21 7.17 7.21
CA ALA A 65 -1.79 5.83 6.84
C ALA A 65 -2.57 4.80 7.69
N CYS A 66 -3.13 3.77 7.04
CA CYS A 66 -4.08 2.85 7.70
C CYS A 66 -3.43 1.96 8.77
N VAL A 67 -2.09 1.82 8.76
CA VAL A 67 -1.29 1.10 9.74
C VAL A 67 -0.22 2.03 10.29
N GLY A 68 -0.07 2.07 11.62
CA GLY A 68 0.98 2.78 12.34
C GLY A 68 2.16 1.86 12.66
N GLY A 69 3.32 2.45 13.05
CA GLY A 69 4.46 1.69 13.52
C GLY A 69 5.05 0.68 12.52
N VAL A 70 4.95 0.95 11.22
CA VAL A 70 5.47 0.04 10.18
C VAL A 70 6.97 -0.14 10.33
N GLY A 71 7.40 -1.39 10.58
CA GLY A 71 8.82 -1.73 10.73
C GLY A 71 9.53 -1.87 9.39
N LYS A 72 8.91 -2.59 8.43
CA LYS A 72 9.42 -2.79 7.08
C LYS A 72 8.34 -2.50 6.04
N PHE A 73 8.73 -1.77 5.00
CA PHE A 73 7.93 -1.60 3.79
C PHE A 73 8.66 -2.30 2.65
N VAL A 74 8.38 -3.58 2.50
CA VAL A 74 8.99 -4.45 1.48
C VAL A 74 8.18 -4.32 0.18
N CYS A 75 8.86 -4.21 -0.95
CA CYS A 75 8.24 -4.06 -2.26
C CYS A 75 8.76 -5.10 -3.24
N ILE A 76 7.89 -5.48 -4.18
CA ILE A 76 8.20 -6.48 -5.21
C ILE A 76 8.16 -5.82 -6.59
N GLY A 77 9.27 -5.85 -7.30
CA GLY A 77 9.35 -5.36 -8.68
C GLY A 77 8.98 -6.43 -9.70
N LEU A 78 8.48 -6.00 -10.87
CA LEU A 78 8.26 -6.84 -12.05
C LEU A 78 7.35 -8.06 -11.79
N ASN A 79 6.35 -7.91 -10.94
CA ASN A 79 5.52 -9.04 -10.49
C ASN A 79 4.22 -9.26 -11.29
N TYR A 80 4.07 -8.62 -12.44
CA TYR A 80 2.92 -8.84 -13.32
C TYR A 80 3.41 -9.28 -14.69
N SER A 81 2.90 -10.40 -15.19
CA SER A 81 3.34 -11.02 -16.44
C SER A 81 3.10 -10.13 -17.67
N ASP A 82 1.99 -9.40 -17.68
CA ASP A 82 1.62 -8.43 -18.69
C ASP A 82 2.47 -7.15 -18.61
N HIS A 83 2.89 -6.71 -17.42
CA HIS A 83 3.81 -5.59 -17.24
C HIS A 83 5.24 -5.91 -17.70
N ALA A 84 5.71 -7.13 -17.47
CA ALA A 84 6.99 -7.59 -18.01
C ALA A 84 6.98 -7.55 -19.55
N ALA A 85 5.89 -7.97 -20.18
CA ALA A 85 5.72 -7.89 -21.63
C ALA A 85 5.71 -6.44 -22.17
N GLU A 86 5.04 -5.49 -21.47
CA GLU A 86 5.02 -4.06 -21.82
C GLU A 86 6.41 -3.44 -21.78
N SER A 87 7.20 -3.75 -20.76
CA SER A 87 8.54 -3.20 -20.54
C SER A 87 9.64 -3.90 -21.36
N GLY A 88 9.30 -4.99 -22.09
CA GLY A 88 10.26 -5.79 -22.85
C GLY A 88 11.27 -6.53 -21.97
N MET A 89 10.99 -6.68 -20.69
CA MET A 89 11.83 -7.40 -19.72
C MET A 89 11.36 -8.85 -19.59
N ALA A 90 12.33 -9.76 -19.37
CA ALA A 90 11.99 -11.14 -19.07
C ALA A 90 11.26 -11.23 -17.72
N VAL A 91 10.30 -12.13 -17.61
CA VAL A 91 9.66 -12.48 -16.33
C VAL A 91 10.79 -13.00 -15.41
N PRO A 92 10.96 -12.40 -14.20
CA PRO A 92 12.03 -12.82 -13.30
C PRO A 92 11.80 -14.25 -12.79
N ALA A 93 12.90 -15.01 -12.60
CA ALA A 93 12.83 -16.36 -12.07
C ALA A 93 12.51 -16.42 -10.56
N GLU A 94 12.72 -15.32 -9.86
CA GLU A 94 12.41 -15.13 -8.44
C GLU A 94 11.96 -13.69 -8.17
N PRO A 95 11.26 -13.40 -7.06
CA PRO A 95 10.80 -12.05 -6.73
C PRO A 95 11.94 -11.04 -6.65
N VAL A 96 11.82 -9.92 -7.37
CA VAL A 96 12.74 -8.79 -7.29
C VAL A 96 12.37 -7.97 -6.06
N VAL A 97 13.17 -8.09 -4.99
CA VAL A 97 12.86 -7.49 -3.68
C VAL A 97 13.60 -6.16 -3.52
N PHE A 98 12.88 -5.13 -3.12
CA PHE A 98 13.43 -3.86 -2.67
C PHE A 98 12.61 -3.31 -1.49
N MET A 99 12.99 -2.16 -0.96
CA MET A 99 12.29 -1.55 0.18
C MET A 99 12.06 -0.06 -0.09
N LYS A 100 10.99 0.47 0.50
CA LYS A 100 10.83 1.90 0.73
C LYS A 100 11.25 2.22 2.16
N ALA A 101 11.89 3.36 2.37
CA ALA A 101 12.03 3.89 3.72
C ALA A 101 10.64 4.12 4.34
N THR A 102 10.47 3.78 5.61
CA THR A 102 9.17 3.96 6.28
C THR A 102 8.76 5.43 6.40
N SER A 103 9.72 6.37 6.31
CA SER A 103 9.46 7.80 6.21
C SER A 103 8.71 8.22 4.92
N ALA A 104 8.68 7.36 3.89
CA ALA A 104 7.88 7.60 2.69
C ALA A 104 6.38 7.42 2.92
N ILE A 105 5.97 6.74 4.00
CA ILE A 105 4.57 6.43 4.28
C ILE A 105 3.78 7.70 4.57
N CYS A 106 2.62 7.83 3.92
CA CYS A 106 1.67 8.91 4.16
C CYS A 106 0.22 8.39 4.00
N GLY A 107 -0.73 9.25 4.31
CA GLY A 107 -2.16 8.92 4.19
C GLY A 107 -2.63 8.86 2.73
N PRO A 108 -3.76 8.20 2.49
CA PRO A 108 -4.29 7.94 1.14
C PRO A 108 -4.77 9.20 0.40
N PHE A 109 -4.96 10.30 1.13
CA PHE A 109 -5.41 11.59 0.60
C PHE A 109 -4.42 12.72 0.83
N ASP A 110 -3.21 12.41 1.32
CA ASP A 110 -2.14 13.37 1.48
C ASP A 110 -1.56 13.74 0.11
N ASN A 111 -0.94 14.92 0.01
CA ASN A 111 -0.28 15.33 -1.21
C ASN A 111 0.99 14.49 -1.44
N VAL A 112 1.26 14.17 -2.71
CA VAL A 112 2.55 13.61 -3.13
C VAL A 112 3.47 14.76 -3.52
N ILE A 113 4.63 14.83 -2.86
CA ILE A 113 5.61 15.91 -3.05
C ILE A 113 6.67 15.45 -4.06
N ILE A 114 6.78 16.11 -5.20
CA ILE A 114 7.87 15.87 -6.16
C ILE A 114 9.21 16.27 -5.53
N PRO A 115 10.19 15.37 -5.42
CA PRO A 115 11.49 15.69 -4.84
C PRO A 115 12.23 16.78 -5.62
N ARG A 116 13.12 17.49 -4.96
CA ARG A 116 13.93 18.53 -5.59
C ARG A 116 14.82 17.92 -6.68
N GLY A 117 14.80 18.51 -7.88
CA GLY A 117 15.55 18.02 -9.02
C GLY A 117 14.95 16.79 -9.70
N SER A 118 13.73 16.38 -9.32
CA SER A 118 13.01 15.29 -9.93
C SER A 118 12.27 15.74 -11.19
N GLU A 119 12.34 14.93 -12.24
CA GLU A 119 11.64 15.15 -13.50
C GLU A 119 10.89 13.93 -14.00
N LYS A 120 11.06 12.77 -13.34
CA LYS A 120 10.55 11.47 -13.80
C LYS A 120 9.74 10.77 -12.71
N THR A 121 8.96 11.56 -11.92
CA THR A 121 8.05 10.99 -10.91
C THR A 121 6.90 10.27 -11.58
N ASP A 122 6.62 9.05 -11.16
CA ASP A 122 5.71 8.08 -11.74
C ASP A 122 4.81 7.44 -10.68
N TRP A 123 3.75 6.78 -11.09
CA TRP A 123 2.71 6.15 -10.28
C TRP A 123 2.72 4.64 -10.42
N GLU A 124 2.29 3.92 -9.37
CA GLU A 124 2.12 2.47 -9.37
C GLU A 124 1.03 2.05 -8.38
N VAL A 125 -0.18 1.68 -8.89
CA VAL A 125 -1.20 1.07 -8.02
C VAL A 125 -0.82 -0.35 -7.68
N GLU A 126 -0.88 -0.71 -6.39
CA GLU A 126 -0.49 -2.01 -5.88
C GLU A 126 -1.44 -2.54 -4.81
N LEU A 127 -1.52 -3.86 -4.70
CA LEU A 127 -2.07 -4.52 -3.52
C LEU A 127 -1.03 -4.46 -2.40
N GLY A 128 -1.41 -3.90 -1.26
CA GLY A 128 -0.63 -3.94 -0.02
C GLY A 128 -1.09 -5.07 0.88
N VAL A 129 -0.16 -5.88 1.36
CA VAL A 129 -0.41 -6.97 2.31
C VAL A 129 0.15 -6.55 3.66
N VAL A 130 -0.68 -6.55 4.70
CA VAL A 130 -0.27 -6.20 6.07
C VAL A 130 -0.09 -7.49 6.86
N ILE A 131 1.09 -7.68 7.44
CA ILE A 131 1.40 -8.84 8.28
C ILE A 131 0.73 -8.68 9.64
N GLY A 132 0.10 -9.75 10.13
CA GLY A 132 -0.58 -9.79 11.43
C GLY A 132 0.03 -10.77 12.42
N LYS A 133 0.86 -11.69 11.94
CA LYS A 133 1.56 -12.68 12.77
C LYS A 133 2.97 -12.84 12.25
N GLU A 134 3.96 -12.94 13.15
CA GLU A 134 5.34 -13.16 12.74
C GLU A 134 5.45 -14.31 11.74
N ALA A 135 6.07 -14.04 10.57
CA ALA A 135 6.35 -15.03 9.55
C ALA A 135 7.86 -15.21 9.41
N ARG A 136 8.35 -16.43 9.69
CA ARG A 136 9.75 -16.82 9.60
C ARG A 136 9.84 -18.26 9.10
N TYR A 137 10.44 -18.46 7.93
CA TYR A 137 10.51 -19.75 7.24
C TYR A 137 9.16 -20.45 7.08
N VAL A 138 8.10 -19.69 6.77
CA VAL A 138 6.76 -20.23 6.59
C VAL A 138 6.57 -20.88 5.23
N THR A 139 5.74 -21.92 5.17
CA THR A 139 5.38 -22.57 3.90
C THR A 139 4.35 -21.71 3.15
N GLU A 140 4.20 -21.90 1.83
CA GLU A 140 3.14 -21.23 1.07
C GLU A 140 1.74 -21.60 1.57
N GLY A 141 1.56 -22.86 2.01
CA GLY A 141 0.29 -23.34 2.56
C GLY A 141 -0.14 -22.61 3.85
N ASP A 142 0.82 -22.15 4.64
CA ASP A 142 0.56 -21.46 5.91
C ASP A 142 0.59 -19.93 5.75
N ALA A 143 1.14 -19.41 4.66
CA ALA A 143 1.49 -18.01 4.49
C ALA A 143 0.33 -17.04 4.73
N LEU A 144 -0.86 -17.32 4.18
CA LEU A 144 -2.03 -16.45 4.33
C LEU A 144 -2.54 -16.37 5.78
N SER A 145 -2.24 -17.35 6.63
CA SER A 145 -2.57 -17.30 8.05
C SER A 145 -1.79 -16.23 8.83
N HIS A 146 -0.75 -15.66 8.23
CA HIS A 146 0.08 -14.59 8.79
C HIS A 146 -0.39 -13.19 8.39
N VAL A 147 -1.44 -13.07 7.56
CA VAL A 147 -1.95 -11.80 7.05
C VAL A 147 -3.01 -11.21 7.98
N ALA A 148 -2.84 -9.96 8.42
CA ALA A 148 -3.87 -9.19 9.13
C ALA A 148 -4.95 -8.71 8.17
N GLY A 149 -4.56 -8.29 6.98
CA GLY A 149 -5.46 -7.76 5.95
C GLY A 149 -4.71 -7.09 4.81
N TYR A 150 -5.46 -6.34 4.03
CA TYR A 150 -5.01 -5.74 2.78
C TYR A 150 -5.37 -4.25 2.72
N CYS A 151 -4.59 -3.48 1.97
CA CYS A 151 -4.85 -2.07 1.69
C CYS A 151 -4.43 -1.72 0.26
N VAL A 152 -4.79 -0.52 -0.20
CA VAL A 152 -4.25 0.03 -1.44
C VAL A 152 -2.91 0.69 -1.14
N VAL A 153 -1.93 0.49 -2.02
CA VAL A 153 -0.64 1.19 -2.01
C VAL A 153 -0.48 1.96 -3.31
N ASN A 154 0.14 3.13 -3.25
CA ASN A 154 0.71 3.81 -4.41
C ASN A 154 2.23 3.79 -4.26
N ASP A 155 2.93 2.91 -4.99
CA ASP A 155 4.39 2.84 -4.96
C ASP A 155 5.01 3.93 -5.84
N VAL A 156 4.79 5.20 -5.44
CA VAL A 156 5.29 6.37 -6.17
C VAL A 156 6.81 6.27 -6.34
N SER A 157 7.28 6.57 -7.56
CA SER A 157 8.65 6.32 -7.97
C SER A 157 9.25 7.53 -8.67
N GLU A 158 10.48 7.91 -8.35
CA GLU A 158 11.26 8.80 -9.19
C GLU A 158 12.21 7.95 -10.05
N ARG A 159 11.88 7.80 -11.33
CA ARG A 159 12.57 6.88 -12.24
C ARG A 159 14.02 7.21 -12.47
N ALA A 160 14.39 8.49 -12.50
CA ALA A 160 15.79 8.89 -12.63
C ALA A 160 16.60 8.43 -11.41
N PHE A 161 16.09 8.62 -10.19
CA PHE A 161 16.78 8.19 -8.99
C PHE A 161 16.80 6.66 -8.83
N GLN A 162 15.78 5.97 -9.36
CA GLN A 162 15.66 4.52 -9.33
C GLN A 162 16.65 3.84 -10.29
N LEU A 163 16.72 4.30 -11.54
CA LEU A 163 17.33 3.56 -12.65
C LEU A 163 18.63 4.17 -13.17
N GLU A 164 18.80 5.48 -13.03
CA GLU A 164 20.01 6.18 -13.50
C GLU A 164 21.09 6.14 -12.40
N GLY A 165 22.34 6.16 -12.78
CA GLY A 165 23.45 6.05 -11.86
C GLY A 165 23.75 4.61 -11.44
N THR A 166 23.72 4.28 -10.15
CA THR A 166 24.12 2.96 -9.63
C THR A 166 23.01 1.89 -9.63
N GLY A 167 21.79 2.22 -10.08
CA GLY A 167 20.66 1.29 -10.13
C GLY A 167 20.12 0.83 -8.76
N GLN A 168 20.36 1.58 -7.70
CA GLN A 168 19.81 1.28 -6.36
C GLN A 168 18.38 1.83 -6.25
N TRP A 169 17.39 0.96 -6.39
CA TRP A 169 15.97 1.32 -6.49
C TRP A 169 15.46 2.13 -5.29
N VAL A 170 15.94 1.82 -4.09
CA VAL A 170 15.51 2.48 -2.85
C VAL A 170 15.57 4.02 -2.94
N LYS A 171 16.54 4.59 -3.68
CA LYS A 171 16.68 6.04 -3.84
C LYS A 171 15.51 6.67 -4.59
N GLY A 172 14.97 5.97 -5.58
CA GLY A 172 13.81 6.43 -6.35
C GLY A 172 12.46 6.11 -5.71
N LYS A 173 12.46 5.29 -4.67
CA LYS A 173 11.25 4.75 -4.02
C LYS A 173 10.97 5.35 -2.64
N SER A 174 11.90 6.09 -2.04
CA SER A 174 11.86 6.44 -0.61
C SER A 174 11.77 7.94 -0.30
N ALA A 175 11.46 8.78 -1.29
CA ALA A 175 11.18 10.19 -0.99
C ALA A 175 9.94 10.28 -0.08
N ASP A 176 9.92 11.30 0.80
CA ASP A 176 8.78 11.55 1.67
C ASP A 176 7.50 11.65 0.83
N THR A 177 6.40 11.07 1.34
CA THR A 177 5.10 10.94 0.66
C THR A 177 5.03 9.98 -0.55
N PHE A 178 6.08 9.20 -0.81
CA PHE A 178 6.13 8.24 -1.93
C PHE A 178 5.51 6.88 -1.61
N GLY A 179 4.93 6.72 -0.42
CA GLY A 179 4.26 5.50 0.03
C GLY A 179 2.87 5.76 0.61
N PRO A 180 1.91 6.34 -0.14
CA PRO A 180 0.53 6.41 0.33
C PRO A 180 -0.06 5.02 0.57
N ILE A 181 -0.61 4.76 1.77
CA ILE A 181 -1.27 3.50 2.13
C ILE A 181 -2.65 3.74 2.71
N GLY A 182 -3.61 2.91 2.37
CA GLY A 182 -5.00 3.01 2.85
C GLY A 182 -6.02 2.95 1.72
N PRO A 183 -7.24 3.51 1.89
CA PRO A 183 -7.71 4.38 2.98
C PRO A 183 -7.93 3.67 4.32
N TRP A 184 -8.05 2.36 4.30
CA TRP A 184 -8.22 1.50 5.47
C TRP A 184 -7.51 0.17 5.28
N LEU A 185 -7.26 -0.51 6.38
CA LEU A 185 -6.93 -1.92 6.40
C LEU A 185 -8.25 -2.71 6.33
N VAL A 186 -8.43 -3.49 5.27
CA VAL A 186 -9.51 -4.48 5.14
C VAL A 186 -8.99 -5.79 5.69
N THR A 187 -9.58 -6.29 6.76
CA THR A 187 -9.12 -7.54 7.41
C THR A 187 -9.24 -8.75 6.48
N ALA A 188 -8.36 -9.72 6.63
CA ALA A 188 -8.14 -10.79 5.65
C ALA A 188 -9.40 -11.60 5.29
N GLU A 189 -10.31 -11.81 6.25
CA GLU A 189 -11.56 -12.53 6.02
C GLU A 189 -12.54 -11.85 5.03
N GLU A 190 -12.41 -10.53 4.83
CA GLU A 190 -13.21 -9.79 3.84
C GLU A 190 -12.67 -9.96 2.42
N VAL A 191 -11.47 -10.54 2.28
CA VAL A 191 -10.78 -10.78 1.01
C VAL A 191 -10.33 -12.24 0.96
N PRO A 192 -11.25 -13.18 0.71
CA PRO A 192 -10.96 -14.61 0.78
C PRO A 192 -9.95 -15.07 -0.28
N ASP A 193 -9.85 -14.38 -1.40
CA ASP A 193 -8.83 -14.64 -2.42
C ASP A 193 -8.19 -13.33 -2.90
N PRO A 194 -6.96 -13.02 -2.46
CA PRO A 194 -6.25 -11.82 -2.87
C PRO A 194 -5.75 -11.87 -4.33
N GLN A 195 -5.88 -13.01 -5.02
CA GLN A 195 -5.44 -13.18 -6.41
C GLN A 195 -6.55 -12.94 -7.44
N THR A 196 -7.68 -12.35 -7.04
CA THR A 196 -8.83 -12.10 -7.95
C THR A 196 -9.29 -10.65 -7.96
N LEU A 197 -8.48 -9.72 -7.46
CA LEU A 197 -8.84 -8.32 -7.29
C LEU A 197 -8.49 -7.49 -8.53
N GLY A 198 -9.42 -6.63 -8.96
CA GLY A 198 -9.15 -5.58 -9.95
C GLY A 198 -8.35 -4.42 -9.32
N LEU A 199 -7.39 -3.87 -10.08
CA LEU A 199 -6.63 -2.67 -9.71
C LEU A 199 -6.71 -1.62 -10.82
N TRP A 200 -6.77 -0.36 -10.43
CA TRP A 200 -6.83 0.71 -11.41
C TRP A 200 -6.19 2.00 -10.90
N LEU A 201 -5.68 2.82 -11.84
CA LEU A 201 -5.18 4.15 -11.55
C LEU A 201 -5.49 5.12 -12.68
N GLU A 202 -5.84 6.34 -12.31
CA GLU A 202 -6.08 7.49 -13.19
C GLU A 202 -5.17 8.66 -12.78
N VAL A 203 -4.72 9.40 -13.80
CA VAL A 203 -4.13 10.73 -13.61
C VAL A 203 -4.97 11.73 -14.39
N ASP A 204 -5.46 12.76 -13.72
CA ASP A 204 -6.34 13.80 -14.28
C ASP A 204 -7.56 13.24 -15.04
N GLY A 205 -8.12 12.14 -14.53
CA GLY A 205 -9.28 11.46 -15.12
C GLY A 205 -8.96 10.52 -16.30
N HIS A 206 -7.70 10.44 -16.75
CA HIS A 206 -7.28 9.47 -17.74
C HIS A 206 -6.85 8.16 -17.07
N ARG A 207 -7.47 7.02 -17.47
CA ARG A 207 -7.17 5.68 -16.95
C ARG A 207 -5.88 5.15 -17.56
N TYR A 208 -4.81 5.07 -16.77
CA TYR A 208 -3.52 4.53 -17.18
C TYR A 208 -3.35 3.07 -16.81
N GLN A 209 -3.73 2.69 -15.59
CA GLN A 209 -3.64 1.31 -15.14
C GLN A 209 -5.03 0.68 -14.98
N ASN A 210 -5.19 -0.55 -15.45
CA ASN A 210 -6.40 -1.36 -15.32
C ASN A 210 -6.00 -2.83 -15.42
N GLY A 211 -5.73 -3.46 -14.29
CA GLY A 211 -5.19 -4.81 -14.19
C GLY A 211 -5.90 -5.67 -13.15
N SER A 212 -5.37 -6.85 -12.91
CA SER A 212 -5.88 -7.79 -11.92
C SER A 212 -4.75 -8.51 -11.22
N THR A 213 -4.88 -8.76 -9.91
CA THR A 213 -3.93 -9.60 -9.15
C THR A 213 -3.84 -11.03 -9.68
N ALA A 214 -4.79 -11.46 -10.51
CA ALA A 214 -4.73 -12.76 -11.18
C ALA A 214 -3.55 -12.89 -12.16
N THR A 215 -2.97 -11.77 -12.65
CA THR A 215 -1.81 -11.76 -13.56
C THR A 215 -0.47 -11.60 -12.82
N MET A 216 -0.48 -11.66 -11.48
CA MET A 216 0.76 -11.72 -10.70
C MET A 216 1.59 -12.95 -11.07
N VAL A 217 2.90 -12.77 -11.22
CA VAL A 217 3.87 -13.86 -11.42
C VAL A 217 4.02 -14.66 -10.13
N PHE A 218 4.15 -13.95 -9.02
CA PHE A 218 4.27 -14.52 -7.68
C PHE A 218 3.09 -14.04 -6.83
N GLY A 219 2.20 -14.96 -6.45
CA GLY A 219 1.04 -14.66 -5.62
C GLY A 219 1.41 -14.32 -4.18
N VAL A 220 0.47 -13.77 -3.43
CA VAL A 220 0.67 -13.29 -2.04
C VAL A 220 1.27 -14.38 -1.14
N ALA A 221 0.76 -15.62 -1.19
CA ALA A 221 1.27 -16.73 -0.38
C ALA A 221 2.74 -17.03 -0.70
N HIS A 222 3.10 -17.07 -1.99
CA HIS A 222 4.47 -17.27 -2.44
C HIS A 222 5.38 -16.13 -1.93
N LEU A 223 4.97 -14.86 -2.06
CA LEU A 223 5.75 -13.71 -1.61
C LEU A 223 6.05 -13.77 -0.11
N ILE A 224 5.06 -14.06 0.73
CA ILE A 224 5.26 -14.19 2.18
C ILE A 224 6.24 -15.34 2.49
N SER A 225 6.01 -16.52 1.90
CA SER A 225 6.90 -17.68 2.08
C SER A 225 8.32 -17.35 1.65
N TYR A 226 8.50 -16.76 0.46
CA TYR A 226 9.80 -16.40 -0.09
C TYR A 226 10.54 -15.41 0.80
N LEU A 227 9.91 -14.28 1.15
CA LEU A 227 10.49 -13.22 1.97
C LEU A 227 10.87 -13.72 3.37
N SER A 228 10.04 -14.58 3.96
CA SER A 228 10.26 -15.13 5.30
C SER A 228 11.52 -16.00 5.44
N ARG A 229 12.14 -16.38 4.31
CA ARG A 229 13.44 -17.10 4.26
C ARG A 229 14.62 -16.19 4.52
N PHE A 230 14.50 -14.91 4.19
CA PHE A 230 15.61 -13.94 4.26
C PHE A 230 15.50 -13.01 5.45
N MET A 231 14.28 -12.76 5.90
CA MET A 231 14.00 -11.88 7.04
C MET A 231 12.71 -12.32 7.75
N SER A 232 12.62 -12.11 9.06
CA SER A 232 11.35 -12.24 9.75
C SER A 232 10.42 -11.10 9.34
N LEU A 233 9.18 -11.41 8.95
CA LEU A 233 8.13 -10.43 8.78
C LEU A 233 7.40 -10.28 10.10
N GLN A 234 7.21 -9.06 10.56
CA GLN A 234 6.63 -8.75 11.88
C GLN A 234 5.21 -8.18 11.71
N PRO A 235 4.34 -8.28 12.74
CA PRO A 235 3.05 -7.61 12.72
C PRO A 235 3.20 -6.11 12.42
N GLY A 236 2.45 -5.64 11.43
CA GLY A 236 2.53 -4.26 10.93
C GLY A 236 3.49 -4.04 9.76
N ASP A 237 4.35 -5.00 9.42
CA ASP A 237 5.13 -4.92 8.18
C ASP A 237 4.19 -4.96 6.97
N ILE A 238 4.57 -4.25 5.90
CA ILE A 238 3.80 -4.15 4.67
C ILE A 238 4.59 -4.76 3.52
N ILE A 239 3.91 -5.58 2.70
CA ILE A 239 4.42 -6.04 1.42
C ILE A 239 3.61 -5.36 0.32
N SER A 240 4.25 -4.54 -0.52
CA SER A 240 3.70 -3.99 -1.75
C SER A 240 4.02 -4.96 -2.88
N THR A 241 3.00 -5.48 -3.54
CA THR A 241 3.10 -6.74 -4.29
C THR A 241 3.45 -6.58 -5.77
N GLY A 242 3.76 -5.36 -6.21
CA GLY A 242 4.01 -5.04 -7.60
C GLY A 242 2.79 -4.42 -8.28
N THR A 243 3.02 -3.80 -9.43
CA THR A 243 2.04 -3.02 -10.18
C THR A 243 1.72 -3.64 -11.53
N PRO A 244 0.46 -3.55 -12.03
CA PRO A 244 0.08 -3.94 -13.38
C PRO A 244 0.61 -2.95 -14.44
N PRO A 245 0.49 -3.26 -15.76
CA PRO A 245 0.87 -2.36 -16.86
C PRO A 245 0.21 -0.99 -16.77
N GLY A 246 0.80 0.01 -17.43
CA GLY A 246 0.26 1.36 -17.55
C GLY A 246 0.95 2.40 -16.69
N VAL A 247 2.16 2.11 -16.16
CA VAL A 247 3.01 3.10 -15.50
C VAL A 247 3.47 4.18 -16.49
N GLY A 248 3.80 5.36 -15.99
CA GLY A 248 4.20 6.49 -16.83
C GLY A 248 5.46 6.25 -17.65
N LEU A 249 6.43 5.51 -17.06
CA LEU A 249 7.66 5.11 -17.77
C LEU A 249 7.36 4.24 -18.99
N GLY A 250 6.33 3.39 -18.94
CA GLY A 250 5.93 2.48 -20.02
C GLY A 250 5.18 3.16 -21.17
N GLN A 251 4.72 4.39 -21.00
CA GLN A 251 4.00 5.15 -22.05
C GLN A 251 4.92 5.51 -23.22
N LYS A 252 4.34 5.71 -24.39
CA LYS A 252 5.07 6.09 -25.62
C LYS A 252 4.49 7.36 -26.23
N PRO A 253 5.11 8.53 -25.99
CA PRO A 253 6.31 8.79 -25.16
C PRO A 253 6.02 8.61 -23.66
N PRO A 254 7.07 8.44 -22.80
CA PRO A 254 6.89 8.38 -21.35
C PRO A 254 6.19 9.61 -20.79
N VAL A 255 5.32 9.38 -19.80
CA VAL A 255 4.54 10.43 -19.10
C VAL A 255 4.93 10.43 -17.63
N TYR A 256 5.20 11.61 -17.07
CA TYR A 256 5.58 11.75 -15.67
C TYR A 256 4.73 12.80 -14.96
N LEU A 257 4.52 12.61 -13.68
CA LEU A 257 3.77 13.51 -12.82
C LEU A 257 4.38 14.92 -12.77
N ARG A 258 3.49 15.90 -12.71
CA ARG A 258 3.83 17.33 -12.56
C ARG A 258 3.01 17.92 -11.41
N PRO A 259 3.49 18.98 -10.75
CA PRO A 259 2.68 19.72 -9.80
C PRO A 259 1.33 20.11 -10.40
N GLY A 260 0.25 19.84 -9.65
CA GLY A 260 -1.12 20.04 -10.08
C GLY A 260 -1.84 18.79 -10.58
N ASN A 261 -1.13 17.73 -10.99
CA ASN A 261 -1.77 16.49 -11.37
C ASN A 261 -2.51 15.86 -10.16
N VAL A 262 -3.59 15.17 -10.45
CA VAL A 262 -4.39 14.45 -9.46
C VAL A 262 -4.42 12.98 -9.83
N MET A 263 -3.86 12.15 -8.96
CA MET A 263 -3.98 10.69 -9.05
C MET A 263 -5.22 10.21 -8.32
N ARG A 264 -5.97 9.28 -8.92
CA ARG A 264 -6.99 8.46 -8.25
C ARG A 264 -6.66 7.00 -8.54
N LEU A 265 -6.70 6.17 -7.52
CA LEU A 265 -6.37 4.75 -7.67
C LEU A 265 -7.18 3.93 -6.68
N GLY A 266 -7.37 2.66 -7.01
CA GLY A 266 -8.12 1.76 -6.15
C GLY A 266 -7.84 0.30 -6.46
N VAL A 267 -8.12 -0.52 -5.46
CA VAL A 267 -8.15 -1.98 -5.55
C VAL A 267 -9.54 -2.43 -5.14
N GLU A 268 -10.09 -3.35 -5.90
CA GLU A 268 -11.42 -3.89 -5.65
C GLU A 268 -11.58 -4.32 -4.18
N ARG A 269 -12.70 -3.96 -3.53
CA ARG A 269 -13.02 -4.17 -2.10
C ARG A 269 -12.19 -3.35 -1.10
N LEU A 270 -11.02 -2.81 -1.50
CA LEU A 270 -10.12 -2.13 -0.56
C LEU A 270 -10.30 -0.61 -0.50
N GLY A 271 -11.12 -0.05 -1.39
CA GLY A 271 -11.39 1.39 -1.46
C GLY A 271 -10.50 2.12 -2.44
N GLU A 272 -10.50 3.45 -2.35
CA GLU A 272 -9.82 4.35 -3.28
C GLU A 272 -8.94 5.34 -2.55
N GLN A 273 -7.87 5.75 -3.19
CA GLN A 273 -7.00 6.85 -2.78
C GLN A 273 -7.11 8.01 -3.78
N ARG A 274 -6.75 9.21 -3.31
CA ARG A 274 -6.67 10.40 -4.16
C ARG A 274 -5.55 11.31 -3.66
N GLN A 275 -4.50 11.50 -4.47
CA GLN A 275 -3.40 12.41 -4.15
C GLN A 275 -3.34 13.56 -5.14
N THR A 276 -3.08 14.77 -4.64
CA THR A 276 -2.65 15.89 -5.47
C THR A 276 -1.12 15.97 -5.46
N VAL A 277 -0.53 16.08 -6.62
CA VAL A 277 0.93 16.22 -6.78
C VAL A 277 1.32 17.67 -6.55
N VAL A 278 2.31 17.91 -5.70
CA VAL A 278 2.80 19.26 -5.38
C VAL A 278 4.31 19.38 -5.53
N ALA A 279 4.80 20.58 -5.79
CA ALA A 279 6.24 20.84 -5.82
C ALA A 279 6.84 20.79 -4.40
N CYS A 280 8.11 20.38 -4.29
CA CYS A 280 8.86 20.49 -3.04
C CYS A 280 8.98 21.96 -2.62
N SER A 281 8.48 22.29 -1.43
CA SER A 281 8.58 23.63 -0.82
C SER A 281 9.71 23.74 0.21
N PHE A 282 10.39 22.63 0.54
CA PHE A 282 11.51 22.66 1.47
C PHE A 282 12.71 23.43 0.85
N ARG A 283 13.24 24.38 1.60
CA ARG A 283 14.44 25.17 1.22
C ARG A 283 15.74 24.43 1.50
#